data_14ca70e2052959fb1385b91c516d0659
#
_entry.id   14ca70e2052959fb1385b91c516d0659
#
_cell.length_a   1.000
_cell.length_b   1.000
_cell.length_c   1.000
_cell.angle_alpha   90.00
_cell.angle_beta   90.00
_cell.angle_gamma   90.00
#
_symmetry.space_group_name_H-M   'P 1'
#
loop_
_entity.id
_entity.type
_entity.pdbx_description
1 polymer ?
#
loop_
_entity_poly.entity_id
_entity_poly.type
_entity_poly.pdbx_seq_one_letter_code
_entity_poly.pdbx_strand_id
1 'polypeptide(L)'
;CIPIDPFYLTYKARSVDYHTRLIELAGEINDYMPEYVTARLQDLLNDERKPLKGSKVILLGIAYKGDIDDIRQSPALKVWDQLEAKGADVTYFDPYCRSVKRNDKIYESCTLGEDLLKNADAVVVTCAHTKGVDYNLVLEASPLILDTKNVISKVTDVDLKSCPKLHLL
;
A
#
# COMPACT_ATOMS: atom_id res chain seq x y z
N CYS A 1 -15.93 5.89 1.36
CA CYS A 1 -17.26 5.32 1.68
C CYS A 1 -17.15 4.00 2.46
N ILE A 2 -16.38 3.01 2.00
CA ILE A 2 -16.30 1.68 2.64
C ILE A 2 -15.87 1.73 4.13
N PRO A 3 -14.91 2.56 4.55
CA PRO A 3 -14.53 2.63 5.95
C PRO A 3 -15.52 3.37 6.85
N ILE A 4 -16.51 4.08 6.30
CA ILE A 4 -17.37 5.00 7.05
C ILE A 4 -18.84 4.64 6.93
N ASP A 5 -19.38 4.54 5.72
CA ASP A 5 -20.82 4.42 5.48
C ASP A 5 -21.46 3.18 6.14
N PRO A 6 -20.84 1.99 6.14
CA PRO A 6 -21.40 0.83 6.83
C PRO A 6 -21.59 1.04 8.34
N PHE A 7 -20.74 1.88 8.96
CA PHE A 7 -20.83 2.16 10.39
C PHE A 7 -22.00 3.08 10.76
N TYR A 8 -22.48 3.92 9.83
CA TYR A 8 -23.76 4.63 10.06
C TYR A 8 -24.93 3.66 10.15
N LEU A 9 -24.95 2.63 9.30
CA LEU A 9 -25.98 1.58 9.39
C LEU A 9 -25.86 0.79 10.69
N THR A 10 -24.64 0.43 11.10
CA THR A 10 -24.35 -0.24 12.35
C THR A 10 -24.84 0.57 13.56
N TYR A 11 -24.51 1.87 13.57
CA TYR A 11 -24.99 2.78 14.62
C TYR A 11 -26.51 2.84 14.67
N LYS A 12 -27.17 2.98 13.52
CA LYS A 12 -28.63 3.03 13.44
C LYS A 12 -29.26 1.70 13.86
N ALA A 13 -28.71 0.57 13.47
CA ALA A 13 -29.19 -0.75 13.85
C ALA A 13 -29.13 -0.96 15.37
N ARG A 14 -28.04 -0.53 16.02
CA ARG A 14 -27.90 -0.59 17.48
C ARG A 14 -28.96 0.23 18.21
N SER A 15 -29.45 1.33 17.61
CA SER A 15 -30.53 2.15 18.21
C SER A 15 -31.88 1.44 18.27
N VAL A 16 -32.04 0.27 17.64
CA VAL A 16 -33.21 -0.61 17.68
C VAL A 16 -32.83 -2.03 18.14
N ASP A 17 -31.80 -2.11 18.98
CA ASP A 17 -31.28 -3.35 19.57
C ASP A 17 -30.88 -4.44 18.57
N TYR A 18 -30.49 -4.05 17.36
CA TYR A 18 -30.02 -4.97 16.34
C TYR A 18 -28.49 -4.86 16.13
N HIS A 19 -27.77 -5.99 16.17
CA HIS A 19 -26.34 -6.07 15.97
C HIS A 19 -25.99 -6.54 14.55
N THR A 20 -25.34 -5.69 13.78
CA THR A 20 -24.87 -5.97 12.42
C THR A 20 -23.50 -6.68 12.43
N ARG A 21 -23.42 -7.87 13.01
CA ARG A 21 -22.16 -8.56 13.31
C ARG A 21 -21.22 -8.70 12.08
N LEU A 22 -21.79 -9.03 10.92
CA LEU A 22 -20.99 -9.19 9.71
C LEU A 22 -20.36 -7.87 9.24
N ILE A 23 -21.11 -6.77 9.34
CA ILE A 23 -20.61 -5.45 8.93
C ILE A 23 -19.53 -4.97 9.90
N GLU A 24 -19.73 -5.18 11.20
CA GLU A 24 -18.76 -4.83 12.24
C GLU A 24 -17.46 -5.62 12.03
N LEU A 25 -17.57 -6.93 11.86
CA LEU A 25 -16.41 -7.80 11.60
C LEU A 25 -15.68 -7.44 10.29
N ALA A 26 -16.42 -7.15 9.22
CA ALA A 26 -15.82 -6.71 7.96
C ALA A 26 -15.04 -5.41 8.11
N GLY A 27 -15.55 -4.47 8.91
CA GLY A 27 -14.84 -3.23 9.26
C GLY A 27 -13.56 -3.49 10.04
N GLU A 28 -13.61 -4.34 11.06
CA GLU A 28 -12.43 -4.74 11.85
C GLU A 28 -11.35 -5.38 10.98
N ILE A 29 -11.73 -6.30 10.09
CA ILE A 29 -10.79 -6.94 9.14
C ILE A 29 -10.18 -5.89 8.21
N ASN A 30 -11.01 -4.99 7.66
CA ASN A 30 -10.51 -3.95 6.77
C ASN A 30 -9.54 -2.99 7.48
N ASP A 31 -9.82 -2.64 8.73
CA ASP A 31 -8.92 -1.79 9.52
C ASP A 31 -7.61 -2.48 9.93
N TYR A 32 -7.61 -3.80 10.02
CA TYR A 32 -6.41 -4.62 10.27
C TYR A 32 -5.51 -4.77 9.03
N MET A 33 -6.04 -4.60 7.81
CA MET A 33 -5.27 -4.86 6.58
C MET A 33 -3.94 -4.10 6.48
N PRO A 34 -3.79 -2.83 6.89
CA PRO A 34 -2.48 -2.16 6.90
C PRO A 34 -1.44 -2.87 7.76
N GLU A 35 -1.83 -3.43 8.91
CA GLU A 35 -0.95 -4.22 9.77
C GLU A 35 -0.54 -5.52 9.09
N TYR A 36 -1.49 -6.20 8.47
CA TYR A 36 -1.22 -7.42 7.70
C TYR A 36 -0.23 -7.17 6.55
N VAL A 37 -0.41 -6.07 5.78
CA VAL A 37 0.52 -5.67 4.71
C VAL A 37 1.92 -5.43 5.26
N THR A 38 2.03 -4.72 6.37
CA THR A 38 3.31 -4.42 7.02
C THR A 38 4.01 -5.68 7.53
N ALA A 39 3.26 -6.59 8.16
CA ALA A 39 3.78 -7.88 8.60
C ALA A 39 4.23 -8.74 7.42
N ARG A 40 3.44 -8.80 6.36
CA ARG A 40 3.79 -9.55 5.14
C ARG A 40 5.06 -9.02 4.49
N LEU A 41 5.22 -7.70 4.40
CA LEU A 41 6.46 -7.11 3.89
C LEU A 41 7.66 -7.46 4.76
N GLN A 42 7.49 -7.43 6.08
CA GLN A 42 8.55 -7.80 7.02
C GLN A 42 8.99 -9.26 6.83
N ASP A 43 8.05 -10.19 6.63
CA ASP A 43 8.35 -11.59 6.35
C ASP A 43 9.12 -11.76 5.03
N LEU A 44 8.68 -11.09 3.96
CA LEU A 44 9.35 -11.13 2.66
C LEU A 44 10.77 -10.57 2.73
N LEU A 45 10.98 -9.46 3.43
CA LEU A 45 12.33 -8.92 3.64
C LEU A 45 13.19 -9.88 4.48
N ASN A 46 12.60 -10.54 5.48
CA ASN A 46 13.32 -11.54 6.28
C ASN A 46 13.76 -12.75 5.44
N ASP A 47 12.94 -13.20 4.49
CA ASP A 47 13.32 -14.25 3.53
C ASP A 47 14.55 -13.83 2.70
N GLU A 48 14.65 -12.53 2.37
CA GLU A 48 15.82 -11.92 1.72
C GLU A 48 16.97 -11.59 2.70
N ARG A 49 16.87 -12.02 3.98
CA ARG A 49 17.83 -11.74 5.07
C ARG A 49 18.04 -10.25 5.35
N LYS A 50 17.04 -9.45 5.12
CA LYS A 50 17.02 -8.00 5.37
C LYS A 50 16.05 -7.69 6.52
N PRO A 51 16.48 -6.93 7.55
CA PRO A 51 15.54 -6.44 8.55
C PRO A 51 14.69 -5.31 7.97
N LEU A 52 13.43 -5.22 8.39
CA LEU A 52 12.59 -4.08 8.01
C LEU A 52 13.17 -2.73 8.49
N LYS A 53 13.80 -2.73 9.69
CA LYS A 53 14.47 -1.54 10.23
C LYS A 53 15.67 -1.16 9.36
N GLY A 54 15.64 0.04 8.81
CA GLY A 54 16.66 0.58 7.92
C GLY A 54 16.46 0.20 6.45
N SER A 55 15.48 -0.64 6.11
CA SER A 55 15.15 -0.92 4.72
C SER A 55 14.51 0.28 4.04
N LYS A 56 14.91 0.52 2.79
CA LYS A 56 14.34 1.54 1.90
C LYS A 56 13.12 0.98 1.21
N VAL A 57 11.95 1.51 1.54
CA VAL A 57 10.67 1.05 1.01
C VAL A 57 10.03 2.15 0.17
N ILE A 58 9.62 1.82 -1.04
CA ILE A 58 8.85 2.71 -1.91
C ILE A 58 7.37 2.30 -1.85
N LEU A 59 6.50 3.21 -1.40
CA LEU A 59 5.06 3.04 -1.54
C LEU A 59 4.63 3.52 -2.93
N LEU A 60 4.06 2.63 -3.72
CA LEU A 60 3.57 2.93 -5.05
C LEU A 60 2.06 3.22 -4.99
N GLY A 61 1.72 4.52 -5.00
CA GLY A 61 0.38 5.04 -4.86
C GLY A 61 -0.08 5.21 -3.41
N ILE A 62 -0.39 6.46 -3.01
CA ILE A 62 -0.92 6.79 -1.68
C ILE A 62 -2.37 7.25 -1.71
N ALA A 63 -2.97 7.37 -2.89
CA ALA A 63 -4.37 7.71 -3.04
C ALA A 63 -5.28 6.61 -2.49
N TYR A 64 -6.49 6.98 -2.09
CA TYR A 64 -7.52 6.06 -1.62
C TYR A 64 -7.98 5.08 -2.72
N LYS A 65 -8.04 5.56 -3.96
CA LYS A 65 -8.47 4.80 -5.14
C LYS A 65 -7.58 5.13 -6.33
N GLY A 66 -7.46 4.19 -7.27
CA GLY A 66 -6.68 4.41 -8.49
C GLY A 66 -7.19 5.57 -9.33
N ASP A 67 -6.24 6.29 -9.95
CA ASP A 67 -6.44 7.36 -10.92
C ASP A 67 -7.17 8.60 -10.39
N ILE A 68 -7.08 8.86 -9.08
CA ILE A 68 -7.58 10.09 -8.43
C ILE A 68 -6.54 10.65 -7.46
N ASP A 69 -6.70 11.89 -7.04
CA ASP A 69 -5.82 12.62 -6.11
C ASP A 69 -6.36 12.67 -4.66
N ASP A 70 -7.31 11.81 -4.31
CA ASP A 70 -7.91 11.79 -2.96
C ASP A 70 -7.16 10.83 -2.03
N ILE A 71 -6.50 11.39 -1.03
CA ILE A 71 -5.76 10.65 0.00
C ILE A 71 -6.56 10.43 1.30
N ARG A 72 -7.76 11.01 1.40
CA ARG A 72 -8.58 10.91 2.61
C ARG A 72 -8.94 9.46 2.88
N GLN A 73 -8.73 9.02 4.12
CA GLN A 73 -8.99 7.64 4.54
C GLN A 73 -8.19 6.58 3.75
N SER A 74 -7.09 6.96 3.10
CA SER A 74 -6.26 6.00 2.38
C SER A 74 -5.57 5.04 3.34
N PRO A 75 -5.75 3.72 3.19
CA PRO A 75 -5.02 2.74 3.99
C PRO A 75 -3.51 2.76 3.74
N ALA A 76 -3.06 3.30 2.60
CA ALA A 76 -1.64 3.47 2.30
C ALA A 76 -0.92 4.36 3.33
N LEU A 77 -1.61 5.39 3.85
CA LEU A 77 -1.05 6.24 4.89
C LEU A 77 -0.86 5.50 6.21
N LYS A 78 -1.78 4.60 6.57
CA LYS A 78 -1.62 3.73 7.75
C LYS A 78 -0.44 2.75 7.57
N VAL A 79 -0.25 2.18 6.37
CA VAL A 79 0.92 1.35 6.05
C VAL A 79 2.21 2.16 6.19
N TRP A 80 2.24 3.38 5.68
CA TRP A 80 3.38 4.27 5.82
C TRP A 80 3.75 4.52 7.29
N ASP A 81 2.75 4.92 8.11
CA ASP A 81 2.95 5.17 9.54
C ASP A 81 3.55 3.96 10.26
N GLN A 82 3.06 2.76 9.95
CA GLN A 82 3.53 1.51 10.55
C GLN A 82 4.95 1.13 10.12
N LEU A 83 5.29 1.34 8.85
CA LEU A 83 6.64 1.09 8.34
C LEU A 83 7.66 2.02 8.99
N GLU A 84 7.35 3.33 9.06
CA GLU A 84 8.21 4.30 9.75
C GLU A 84 8.34 3.99 11.24
N ALA A 85 7.25 3.62 11.92
CA ALA A 85 7.28 3.22 13.34
C ALA A 85 8.17 1.99 13.59
N LYS A 86 8.31 1.09 12.61
CA LYS A 86 9.23 -0.06 12.63
C LYS A 86 10.64 0.30 12.15
N GLY A 87 10.89 1.56 11.78
CA GLY A 87 12.20 2.09 11.42
C GLY A 87 12.61 1.90 9.96
N ALA A 88 11.68 1.65 9.06
CA ALA A 88 11.94 1.68 7.62
C ALA A 88 12.12 3.13 7.12
N ASP A 89 12.94 3.29 6.09
CA ASP A 89 13.08 4.55 5.33
C ASP A 89 12.07 4.52 4.18
N VAL A 90 10.98 5.29 4.33
CA VAL A 90 9.85 5.22 3.42
C VAL A 90 9.80 6.46 2.52
N THR A 91 9.77 6.21 1.22
CA THR A 91 9.44 7.19 0.19
C THR A 91 8.17 6.77 -0.54
N TYR A 92 7.55 7.67 -1.29
CA TYR A 92 6.40 7.30 -2.11
C TYR A 92 6.48 7.88 -3.51
N PHE A 93 5.84 7.19 -4.44
CA PHE A 93 5.51 7.69 -5.76
C PHE A 93 4.00 7.63 -5.96
N ASP A 94 3.43 8.75 -6.41
CA ASP A 94 2.02 8.81 -6.81
C ASP A 94 1.87 9.84 -7.92
N PRO A 95 1.33 9.48 -9.11
CA PRO A 95 1.23 10.38 -10.23
C PRO A 95 0.19 11.50 -10.04
N TYR A 96 -0.77 11.29 -9.12
CA TYR A 96 -1.86 12.24 -8.86
C TYR A 96 -1.63 13.03 -7.56
N CYS A 97 -1.04 12.40 -6.54
CA CYS A 97 -0.77 13.01 -5.24
C CYS A 97 0.69 13.45 -5.16
N ARG A 98 1.00 14.63 -5.74
CA ARG A 98 2.38 15.14 -5.83
C ARG A 98 2.99 15.50 -4.50
N SER A 99 2.18 15.92 -3.53
CA SER A 99 2.64 16.21 -2.18
C SER A 99 1.59 15.82 -1.14
N VAL A 100 2.05 15.48 0.04
CA VAL A 100 1.20 15.15 1.20
C VAL A 100 1.76 15.76 2.46
N LYS A 101 0.90 16.39 3.27
CA LYS A 101 1.26 16.88 4.59
C LYS A 101 0.99 15.79 5.63
N ARG A 102 2.06 15.38 6.36
CA ARG A 102 1.98 14.42 7.48
C ARG A 102 2.88 14.93 8.62
N ASN A 103 2.37 14.85 9.85
CA ASN A 103 3.14 15.21 11.06
C ASN A 103 3.89 16.55 10.93
N ASP A 104 3.18 17.59 10.42
CA ASP A 104 3.69 18.94 10.15
C ASP A 104 4.84 19.05 9.16
N LYS A 105 5.13 17.98 8.41
CA LYS A 105 6.08 17.96 7.30
C LYS A 105 5.34 17.77 5.98
N ILE A 106 5.92 18.34 4.93
CA ILE A 106 5.47 18.11 3.55
C ILE A 106 6.41 17.07 2.95
N TYR A 107 5.83 16.01 2.41
CA TYR A 107 6.51 14.98 1.64
C TYR A 107 6.10 15.13 0.19
N GLU A 108 7.06 15.02 -0.70
CA GLU A 108 6.82 15.07 -2.15
C GLU A 108 6.93 13.70 -2.77
N SER A 109 6.10 13.45 -3.79
CA SER A 109 6.20 12.25 -4.60
C SER A 109 7.56 12.20 -5.29
N CYS A 110 8.29 11.12 -5.12
CA CYS A 110 9.57 10.94 -5.80
C CYS A 110 9.39 10.80 -7.31
N THR A 111 10.47 10.89 -8.06
CA THR A 111 10.47 10.54 -9.48
C THR A 111 10.76 9.06 -9.60
N LEU A 112 9.84 8.32 -10.20
CA LEU A 112 10.01 6.89 -10.43
C LEU A 112 11.06 6.69 -11.55
N GLY A 113 12.17 6.06 -11.20
CA GLY A 113 13.25 5.80 -12.13
C GLY A 113 14.01 4.53 -11.76
N GLU A 114 14.78 4.01 -12.70
CA GLU A 114 15.50 2.75 -12.56
C GLU A 114 16.45 2.76 -11.36
N ASP A 115 17.21 3.84 -11.19
CA ASP A 115 18.17 3.98 -10.08
C ASP A 115 17.47 3.96 -8.72
N LEU A 116 16.33 4.66 -8.59
CA LEU A 116 15.54 4.67 -7.35
C LEU A 116 15.04 3.27 -7.02
N LEU A 117 14.49 2.57 -8.00
CA LEU A 117 13.93 1.22 -7.84
C LEU A 117 15.01 0.20 -7.48
N LYS A 118 16.17 0.25 -8.14
CA LYS A 118 17.31 -0.65 -7.86
C LYS A 118 17.91 -0.42 -6.47
N ASN A 119 17.88 0.81 -5.96
CA ASN A 119 18.42 1.15 -4.65
C ASN A 119 17.41 0.98 -3.51
N ALA A 120 16.15 0.66 -3.82
CA ALA A 120 15.16 0.27 -2.82
C ALA A 120 15.37 -1.18 -2.38
N ASP A 121 14.95 -1.50 -1.17
CA ASP A 121 14.89 -2.88 -0.68
C ASP A 121 13.57 -3.54 -1.05
N ALA A 122 12.49 -2.76 -1.12
CA ALA A 122 11.19 -3.23 -1.55
C ALA A 122 10.31 -2.12 -2.14
N VAL A 123 9.40 -2.52 -3.02
CA VAL A 123 8.29 -1.69 -3.52
C VAL A 123 6.98 -2.31 -3.06
N VAL A 124 6.11 -1.50 -2.45
CA VAL A 124 4.77 -1.92 -2.03
C VAL A 124 3.73 -1.18 -2.86
N VAL A 125 2.98 -1.89 -3.68
CA VAL A 125 1.88 -1.31 -4.44
C VAL A 125 0.67 -1.18 -3.52
N THR A 126 0.38 0.04 -3.09
CA THR A 126 -0.70 0.34 -2.15
C THR A 126 -1.93 0.94 -2.82
N CYS A 127 -1.78 1.49 -4.03
CA CYS A 127 -2.88 1.97 -4.86
C CYS A 127 -2.70 1.50 -6.31
N ALA A 128 -3.78 1.05 -6.94
CA ALA A 128 -3.76 0.55 -8.32
C ALA A 128 -4.03 1.69 -9.32
N HIS A 129 -3.05 2.54 -9.57
CA HIS A 129 -3.13 3.50 -10.67
C HIS A 129 -2.93 2.78 -12.00
N THR A 130 -3.85 3.00 -12.94
CA THR A 130 -3.74 2.42 -14.29
C THR A 130 -3.00 3.34 -15.25
N LYS A 131 -2.80 4.61 -14.87
CA LYS A 131 -2.11 5.63 -15.65
C LYS A 131 -1.01 6.28 -14.84
N GLY A 132 0.05 6.72 -15.52
CA GLY A 132 1.14 7.46 -14.89
C GLY A 132 2.13 6.62 -14.09
N VAL A 133 2.00 5.29 -14.11
CA VAL A 133 2.93 4.32 -13.50
C VAL A 133 3.46 3.40 -14.59
N ASP A 134 4.77 3.30 -14.72
CA ASP A 134 5.42 2.29 -15.56
C ASP A 134 5.66 1.01 -14.75
N TYR A 135 4.69 0.10 -14.79
CA TYR A 135 4.78 -1.17 -14.06
C TYR A 135 5.81 -2.15 -14.67
N ASN A 136 6.15 -2.01 -15.95
CA ASN A 136 7.23 -2.81 -16.55
C ASN A 136 8.56 -2.40 -15.94
N LEU A 137 8.82 -1.09 -15.84
CA LEU A 137 10.03 -0.59 -15.17
C LEU A 137 10.07 -1.02 -13.69
N VAL A 138 8.95 -0.94 -12.96
CA VAL A 138 8.86 -1.42 -11.58
C VAL A 138 9.19 -2.91 -11.50
N LEU A 139 8.61 -3.71 -12.39
CA LEU A 139 8.84 -5.15 -12.44
C LEU A 139 10.29 -5.50 -12.78
N GLU A 140 10.91 -4.78 -13.69
CA GLU A 140 12.29 -5.06 -14.13
C GLU A 140 13.32 -4.66 -13.08
N ALA A 141 13.19 -3.43 -12.53
CA ALA A 141 14.23 -2.81 -11.72
C ALA A 141 14.12 -3.09 -10.21
N SER A 142 12.93 -3.40 -9.68
CA SER A 142 12.76 -3.61 -8.24
C SER A 142 13.30 -4.97 -7.78
N PRO A 143 13.97 -5.05 -6.63
CA PRO A 143 14.47 -6.33 -6.10
C PRO A 143 13.35 -7.17 -5.47
N LEU A 144 12.37 -6.53 -4.81
CA LEU A 144 11.23 -7.16 -4.14
C LEU A 144 9.99 -6.31 -4.34
N ILE A 145 8.87 -6.93 -4.69
CA ILE A 145 7.59 -6.24 -4.91
C ILE A 145 6.49 -6.96 -4.15
N LEU A 146 5.77 -6.21 -3.31
CA LEU A 146 4.52 -6.64 -2.71
C LEU A 146 3.35 -5.90 -3.37
N ASP A 147 2.63 -6.56 -4.25
CA ASP A 147 1.47 -5.98 -4.94
C ASP A 147 0.17 -6.31 -4.19
N THR A 148 -0.29 -5.38 -3.36
CA THR A 148 -1.51 -5.55 -2.56
C THR A 148 -2.81 -5.40 -3.37
N LYS A 149 -2.70 -5.01 -4.64
CA LYS A 149 -3.85 -4.71 -5.52
C LYS A 149 -3.95 -5.67 -6.70
N ASN A 150 -2.95 -6.52 -6.87
CA ASN A 150 -2.83 -7.39 -8.04
C ASN A 150 -3.00 -6.59 -9.35
N VAL A 151 -2.33 -5.43 -9.43
CA VAL A 151 -2.41 -4.56 -10.61
C VAL A 151 -1.35 -4.95 -11.63
N ILE A 152 -0.14 -5.34 -11.19
CA ILE A 152 0.99 -5.64 -12.09
C ILE A 152 0.62 -6.77 -13.04
N SER A 153 0.06 -7.87 -12.55
CA SER A 153 -0.37 -8.98 -13.40
C SER A 153 -1.50 -8.67 -14.37
N LYS A 154 -2.22 -7.56 -14.17
CA LYS A 154 -3.33 -7.12 -15.03
C LYS A 154 -2.88 -6.16 -16.12
N VAL A 155 -1.76 -5.47 -15.93
CA VAL A 155 -1.26 -4.43 -16.83
C VAL A 155 0.05 -4.79 -17.50
N THR A 156 0.67 -5.91 -17.10
CA THR A 156 1.87 -6.47 -17.71
C THR A 156 1.61 -7.94 -18.11
N ASP A 157 2.43 -8.47 -18.99
CA ASP A 157 2.36 -9.89 -19.42
C ASP A 157 3.15 -10.82 -18.49
N VAL A 158 3.33 -10.44 -17.21
CA VAL A 158 4.13 -11.24 -16.27
C VAL A 158 3.41 -12.53 -15.87
N ASP A 159 4.11 -13.64 -15.98
CA ASP A 159 3.71 -14.89 -15.33
C ASP A 159 4.16 -14.86 -13.85
N LEU A 160 3.19 -14.78 -12.95
CA LEU A 160 3.43 -14.74 -11.50
C LEU A 160 4.27 -15.93 -10.99
N LYS A 161 4.15 -17.11 -11.64
CA LYS A 161 4.90 -18.30 -11.25
C LYS A 161 6.37 -18.22 -11.61
N SER A 162 6.72 -17.42 -12.61
CA SER A 162 8.08 -17.24 -13.09
C SER A 162 8.79 -16.01 -12.52
N CYS A 163 8.11 -15.20 -11.71
CA CYS A 163 8.65 -13.98 -11.14
C CYS A 163 8.75 -14.06 -9.61
N PRO A 164 9.84 -14.61 -9.04
CA PRO A 164 9.97 -14.88 -7.62
C PRO A 164 10.01 -13.62 -6.75
N LYS A 165 10.31 -12.46 -7.34
CA LYS A 165 10.37 -11.18 -6.62
C LYS A 165 9.02 -10.46 -6.54
N LEU A 166 7.99 -10.94 -7.25
CA LEU A 166 6.64 -10.38 -7.24
C LEU A 166 5.74 -11.24 -6.36
N HIS A 167 5.30 -10.65 -5.26
CA HIS A 167 4.40 -11.28 -4.30
C HIS A 167 3.06 -10.58 -4.30
N LEU A 168 2.00 -11.36 -4.27
CA LEU A 168 0.65 -10.88 -4.03
C LEU A 168 0.29 -10.98 -2.55
N LEU A 169 -0.72 -10.22 -2.16
CA LEU A 169 -1.24 -10.24 -0.79
C LEU A 169 -2.22 -11.41 -0.61
#